data_0673dd51c868e4b49b665a56545605cc
#
_entry.id   0673dd51c868e4b49b665a56545605cc
#
_cell.length_a   1.000
_cell.length_b   1.000
_cell.length_c   1.000
_cell.angle_alpha   90.00
_cell.angle_beta   90.00
_cell.angle_gamma   90.00
#
_symmetry.space_group_name_H-M   'P 1'
#
loop_
_entity.id
_entity.type
_entity.pdbx_description
1 polymer ?
#
loop_
_entity_poly.entity_id
_entity_poly.type
_entity_poly.pdbx_seq_one_letter_code
_entity_poly.pdbx_strand_id
1 'polypeptide(L)'
;VSTIKMAELKAGDSFRDFVGPLGCPSEFVHEDIEELKKKKMVFVAGGVGTAPVYPQVKWLHEHGITADVILGAKTKDMVILEKELGEVSNLYVTTDDGSYGRAGMVTKTLEDLVTNEGKHYDVCVAIGPMIMMKFVCLLTKKLGIHTIVSMNPIMVDGTGMCGACRLHVGDEIKFACVDGPEFDGHLVNFDEAMKLSLIHISEPTRHAQI
;
A
#
# COMPACT_ATOMS: atom_id res chain seq x y z
N VAL A 1 8.13 -5.23 -19.02
CA VAL A 1 8.30 -6.37 -19.95
C VAL A 1 7.31 -7.48 -19.60
N SER A 2 7.25 -7.97 -18.35
CA SER A 2 6.39 -9.10 -17.95
C SER A 2 4.91 -8.81 -18.17
N THR A 3 4.41 -7.65 -17.73
CA THR A 3 3.01 -7.24 -17.90
C THR A 3 2.60 -7.18 -19.38
N ILE A 4 3.48 -6.70 -20.26
CA ILE A 4 3.21 -6.67 -21.70
C ILE A 4 3.04 -8.08 -22.24
N LYS A 5 3.96 -9.01 -21.88
CA LYS A 5 3.84 -10.42 -22.28
C LYS A 5 2.59 -11.10 -21.76
N MET A 6 2.17 -10.78 -20.52
CA MET A 6 0.91 -11.29 -19.99
C MET A 6 -0.31 -10.75 -20.75
N ALA A 7 -0.26 -9.49 -21.17
CA ALA A 7 -1.34 -8.88 -21.96
C ALA A 7 -1.45 -9.44 -23.39
N GLU A 8 -0.46 -10.14 -23.90
CA GLU A 8 -0.50 -10.83 -25.20
C GLU A 8 -1.27 -12.16 -25.15
N LEU A 9 -1.47 -12.74 -23.95
CA LEU A 9 -2.19 -13.99 -23.76
C LEU A 9 -3.68 -13.85 -24.10
N LYS A 10 -4.24 -14.89 -24.72
CA LYS A 10 -5.62 -14.97 -25.16
C LYS A 10 -6.37 -16.05 -24.38
N ALA A 11 -7.69 -16.03 -24.46
CA ALA A 11 -8.51 -17.09 -23.91
C ALA A 11 -8.11 -18.46 -24.50
N GLY A 12 -7.74 -19.40 -23.64
CA GLY A 12 -7.21 -20.72 -24.02
C GLY A 12 -5.70 -20.86 -23.85
N ASP A 13 -4.95 -19.76 -23.71
CA ASP A 13 -3.53 -19.79 -23.35
C ASP A 13 -3.37 -20.10 -21.85
N SER A 14 -2.19 -20.58 -21.46
CA SER A 14 -1.89 -20.93 -20.07
C SER A 14 -0.52 -20.42 -19.65
N PHE A 15 -0.38 -20.13 -18.36
CA PHE A 15 0.92 -19.95 -17.72
C PHE A 15 1.56 -21.33 -17.50
N ARG A 16 2.87 -21.41 -17.63
CA ARG A 16 3.61 -22.61 -17.31
C ARG A 16 3.49 -22.95 -15.83
N ASP A 17 3.67 -21.95 -14.99
CA ASP A 17 3.63 -22.08 -13.54
C ASP A 17 2.90 -20.85 -12.96
N PHE A 18 2.05 -21.08 -11.96
CA PHE A 18 1.36 -20.03 -11.20
C PHE A 18 1.36 -20.41 -9.73
N VAL A 19 2.13 -19.68 -8.93
CA VAL A 19 2.35 -19.96 -7.50
C VAL A 19 1.77 -18.81 -6.68
N GLY A 20 1.03 -19.16 -5.66
CA GLY A 20 0.44 -18.20 -4.70
C GLY A 20 -0.72 -18.80 -3.91
N PRO A 21 -1.30 -18.06 -2.96
CA PRO A 21 -0.84 -16.75 -2.50
C PRO A 21 0.51 -16.82 -1.78
N LEU A 22 1.35 -15.78 -1.94
CA LEU A 22 2.64 -15.65 -1.27
C LEU A 22 2.59 -14.51 -0.25
N GLY A 23 3.49 -14.56 0.75
CA GLY A 23 3.53 -13.60 1.84
C GLY A 23 2.53 -13.89 2.95
N CYS A 24 2.31 -12.88 3.81
CA CYS A 24 1.41 -12.96 4.93
C CYS A 24 0.13 -12.18 4.65
N PRO A 25 -1.02 -12.61 5.16
CA PRO A 25 -2.25 -11.82 5.11
C PRO A 25 -2.16 -10.61 6.04
N SER A 26 -3.02 -9.61 5.81
CA SER A 26 -3.16 -8.47 6.72
C SER A 26 -3.52 -8.93 8.13
N GLU A 27 -2.90 -8.35 9.16
CA GLU A 27 -3.07 -8.77 10.55
C GLU A 27 -4.54 -8.72 11.01
N PHE A 28 -5.29 -7.73 10.55
CA PHE A 28 -6.69 -7.54 10.96
C PHE A 28 -7.62 -8.70 10.58
N VAL A 29 -7.27 -9.56 9.59
CA VAL A 29 -8.10 -10.73 9.25
C VAL A 29 -8.05 -11.84 10.30
N HIS A 30 -7.08 -11.76 11.21
CA HIS A 30 -6.93 -12.68 12.34
C HIS A 30 -7.46 -12.11 13.66
N GLU A 31 -7.84 -10.84 13.68
CA GLU A 31 -8.41 -10.21 14.87
C GLU A 31 -9.87 -10.62 15.09
N ASP A 32 -10.31 -10.54 16.33
CA ASP A 32 -11.73 -10.66 16.67
C ASP A 32 -12.53 -9.52 16.02
N ILE A 33 -13.59 -9.86 15.31
CA ILE A 33 -14.40 -8.88 14.56
C ILE A 33 -15.01 -7.81 15.48
N GLU A 34 -15.45 -8.17 16.69
CA GLU A 34 -16.06 -7.21 17.61
C GLU A 34 -15.01 -6.24 18.19
N GLU A 35 -13.76 -6.69 18.36
CA GLU A 35 -12.65 -5.79 18.72
C GLU A 35 -12.25 -4.90 17.53
N LEU A 36 -12.22 -5.48 16.32
CA LEU A 36 -11.88 -4.72 15.11
C LEU A 36 -12.90 -3.61 14.81
N LYS A 37 -14.21 -3.84 15.08
CA LYS A 37 -15.27 -2.83 14.95
C LYS A 37 -15.07 -1.60 15.85
N LYS A 38 -14.33 -1.73 16.94
CA LYS A 38 -14.03 -0.61 17.85
C LYS A 38 -12.94 0.30 17.29
N LYS A 39 -12.10 -0.21 16.40
CA LYS A 39 -10.98 0.53 15.81
C LYS A 39 -11.45 1.47 14.71
N LYS A 40 -10.94 2.69 14.72
CA LYS A 40 -11.12 3.66 13.64
C LYS A 40 -9.94 3.54 12.68
N MET A 41 -10.22 3.06 11.48
CA MET A 41 -9.19 2.79 10.47
C MET A 41 -9.23 3.80 9.34
N VAL A 42 -8.07 4.27 8.91
CA VAL A 42 -7.90 5.08 7.69
C VAL A 42 -6.94 4.38 6.73
N PHE A 43 -7.34 4.26 5.48
CA PHE A 43 -6.49 3.76 4.40
C PHE A 43 -6.01 4.93 3.56
N VAL A 44 -4.71 4.98 3.28
CA VAL A 44 -4.09 5.99 2.42
C VAL A 44 -3.56 5.31 1.18
N ALA A 45 -4.26 5.48 0.09
CA ALA A 45 -3.97 4.87 -1.21
C ALA A 45 -3.31 5.87 -2.16
N GLY A 46 -2.19 5.51 -2.79
CA GLY A 46 -1.50 6.36 -3.77
C GLY A 46 -1.42 5.72 -5.15
N GLY A 47 -2.08 6.31 -6.15
CA GLY A 47 -2.06 5.83 -7.53
C GLY A 47 -2.49 4.36 -7.65
N VAL A 48 -1.64 3.51 -8.22
CA VAL A 48 -1.92 2.05 -8.37
C VAL A 48 -2.10 1.35 -7.02
N GLY A 49 -1.56 1.91 -5.92
CA GLY A 49 -1.79 1.39 -4.56
C GLY A 49 -3.27 1.36 -4.14
N THR A 50 -4.14 2.03 -4.87
CA THR A 50 -5.60 1.93 -4.69
C THR A 50 -6.13 0.51 -4.96
N ALA A 51 -5.52 -0.21 -5.89
CA ALA A 51 -5.98 -1.55 -6.25
C ALA A 51 -5.88 -2.57 -5.10
N PRO A 52 -4.76 -2.69 -4.36
CA PRO A 52 -4.69 -3.56 -3.19
C PRO A 52 -5.44 -3.04 -1.95
N VAL A 53 -5.77 -1.74 -1.86
CA VAL A 53 -6.62 -1.20 -0.79
C VAL A 53 -8.07 -1.66 -0.94
N TYR A 54 -8.59 -1.72 -2.17
CA TYR A 54 -10.00 -2.05 -2.40
C TYR A 54 -10.44 -3.40 -1.77
N PRO A 55 -9.75 -4.54 -2.00
CA PRO A 55 -10.18 -5.80 -1.40
C PRO A 55 -10.13 -5.79 0.14
N GLN A 56 -9.19 -5.06 0.75
CA GLN A 56 -9.08 -4.95 2.20
C GLN A 56 -10.29 -4.17 2.77
N VAL A 57 -10.58 -3.01 2.18
CA VAL A 57 -11.70 -2.16 2.60
C VAL A 57 -13.04 -2.83 2.34
N LYS A 58 -13.18 -3.54 1.21
CA LYS A 58 -14.36 -4.35 0.91
C LYS A 58 -14.58 -5.45 1.94
N TRP A 59 -13.52 -6.16 2.33
CA TRP A 59 -13.60 -7.19 3.37
C TRP A 59 -14.07 -6.59 4.70
N LEU A 60 -13.53 -5.43 5.11
CA LEU A 60 -13.99 -4.73 6.32
C LEU A 60 -15.46 -4.37 6.23
N HIS A 61 -15.91 -3.81 5.09
CA HIS A 61 -17.30 -3.44 4.86
C HIS A 61 -18.25 -4.64 4.94
N GLU A 62 -17.87 -5.78 4.37
CA GLU A 62 -18.63 -7.03 4.43
C GLU A 62 -18.77 -7.56 5.88
N HIS A 63 -17.85 -7.17 6.77
CA HIS A 63 -17.90 -7.47 8.22
C HIS A 63 -18.53 -6.34 9.06
N GLY A 64 -19.15 -5.35 8.43
CA GLY A 64 -19.86 -4.26 9.10
C GLY A 64 -18.95 -3.15 9.62
N ILE A 65 -17.73 -3.01 9.07
CA ILE A 65 -16.75 -1.98 9.44
C ILE A 65 -16.60 -1.02 8.27
N THR A 66 -16.92 0.27 8.48
CA THR A 66 -16.72 1.31 7.47
C THR A 66 -15.44 2.08 7.77
N ALA A 67 -14.42 1.86 6.96
CA ALA A 67 -13.16 2.59 7.04
C ALA A 67 -13.22 3.91 6.26
N ASP A 68 -12.37 4.86 6.65
CA ASP A 68 -12.09 6.05 5.86
C ASP A 68 -11.00 5.72 4.82
N VAL A 69 -11.13 6.19 3.58
CA VAL A 69 -10.13 6.00 2.52
C VAL A 69 -9.74 7.33 1.93
N ILE A 70 -8.44 7.64 1.94
CA ILE A 70 -7.85 8.77 1.23
C ILE A 70 -7.24 8.22 -0.05
N LEU A 71 -7.86 8.52 -1.19
CA LEU A 71 -7.40 8.12 -2.51
C LEU A 71 -6.63 9.29 -3.14
N GLY A 72 -5.33 9.10 -3.32
CA GLY A 72 -4.44 10.09 -3.92
C GLY A 72 -4.05 9.74 -5.35
N ALA A 73 -4.12 10.73 -6.24
CA ALA A 73 -3.63 10.62 -7.61
C ALA A 73 -2.91 11.92 -8.01
N LYS A 74 -2.08 11.87 -9.07
CA LYS A 74 -1.45 13.10 -9.58
C LYS A 74 -2.47 14.03 -10.22
N THR A 75 -3.37 13.45 -11.02
CA THR A 75 -4.41 14.16 -11.77
C THR A 75 -5.72 13.38 -11.73
N LYS A 76 -6.83 14.02 -12.10
CA LYS A 76 -8.15 13.38 -12.19
C LYS A 76 -8.13 12.10 -13.03
N ASP A 77 -7.45 12.12 -14.17
CA ASP A 77 -7.43 10.99 -15.12
C ASP A 77 -6.68 9.75 -14.57
N MET A 78 -5.91 9.94 -13.48
CA MET A 78 -5.20 8.86 -12.79
C MET A 78 -5.97 8.29 -11.59
N VAL A 79 -7.16 8.79 -11.30
CA VAL A 79 -8.04 8.26 -10.25
C VAL A 79 -8.63 6.95 -10.74
N ILE A 80 -8.45 5.87 -9.97
CA ILE A 80 -8.97 4.54 -10.28
C ILE A 80 -9.83 4.02 -9.13
N LEU A 81 -10.80 3.15 -9.41
CA LEU A 81 -11.66 2.47 -8.43
C LEU A 81 -12.43 3.44 -7.50
N GLU A 82 -12.68 4.67 -7.94
CA GLU A 82 -13.40 5.66 -7.14
C GLU A 82 -14.81 5.20 -6.79
N LYS A 83 -15.53 4.67 -7.79
CA LYS A 83 -16.89 4.18 -7.60
C LYS A 83 -16.92 3.01 -6.61
N GLU A 84 -16.08 2.01 -6.84
CA GLU A 84 -16.01 0.79 -6.04
C GLU A 84 -15.64 1.09 -4.58
N LEU A 85 -14.68 2.00 -4.35
CA LEU A 85 -14.31 2.43 -3.01
C LEU A 85 -15.40 3.28 -2.34
N GLY A 86 -16.07 4.14 -3.11
CA GLY A 86 -17.19 4.95 -2.61
C GLY A 86 -18.39 4.14 -2.13
N GLU A 87 -18.58 2.93 -2.67
CA GLU A 87 -19.64 2.01 -2.24
C GLU A 87 -19.35 1.31 -0.90
N VAL A 88 -18.06 1.19 -0.51
CA VAL A 88 -17.62 0.37 0.65
C VAL A 88 -16.89 1.16 1.73
N SER A 89 -16.72 2.48 1.57
CA SER A 89 -15.95 3.32 2.50
C SER A 89 -16.44 4.77 2.54
N ASN A 90 -15.93 5.53 3.52
CA ASN A 90 -15.99 6.99 3.47
C ASN A 90 -14.79 7.48 2.64
N LEU A 91 -15.03 7.80 1.37
CA LEU A 91 -13.98 8.10 0.41
C LEU A 91 -13.64 9.61 0.35
N TYR A 92 -12.36 9.92 0.44
CA TYR A 92 -11.77 11.25 0.25
C TYR A 92 -10.79 11.23 -0.92
N VAL A 93 -11.20 11.79 -2.05
CA VAL A 93 -10.33 11.88 -3.23
C VAL A 93 -9.48 13.14 -3.15
N THR A 94 -8.19 13.01 -3.44
CA THR A 94 -7.25 14.14 -3.53
C THR A 94 -6.38 14.02 -4.78
N THR A 95 -6.10 15.15 -5.43
CA THR A 95 -5.18 15.20 -6.58
C THR A 95 -4.09 16.23 -6.33
N ASP A 96 -2.84 15.87 -6.68
CA ASP A 96 -1.68 16.73 -6.44
C ASP A 96 -1.82 18.07 -7.16
N ASP A 97 -2.37 18.08 -8.37
CA ASP A 97 -2.60 19.27 -9.20
C ASP A 97 -3.91 20.01 -8.89
N GLY A 98 -4.75 19.48 -7.99
CA GLY A 98 -6.05 20.05 -7.63
C GLY A 98 -7.11 19.95 -8.72
N SER A 99 -6.92 19.12 -9.75
CA SER A 99 -7.87 18.94 -10.84
C SER A 99 -9.15 18.22 -10.44
N TYR A 100 -9.14 17.52 -9.29
CA TYR A 100 -10.30 16.79 -8.78
C TYR A 100 -10.21 16.53 -7.26
N GLY A 101 -11.36 16.56 -6.58
CA GLY A 101 -11.45 16.35 -5.15
C GLY A 101 -10.74 17.44 -4.33
N ARG A 102 -10.00 17.04 -3.28
CA ARG A 102 -9.19 17.95 -2.47
C ARG A 102 -7.86 18.22 -3.21
N ALA A 103 -7.37 19.45 -3.14
CA ALA A 103 -6.10 19.81 -3.76
C ALA A 103 -4.92 19.52 -2.84
N GLY A 104 -3.91 18.81 -3.37
CA GLY A 104 -2.65 18.54 -2.70
C GLY A 104 -2.40 17.07 -2.40
N MET A 105 -1.38 16.80 -1.59
CA MET A 105 -0.94 15.45 -1.27
C MET A 105 -1.85 14.76 -0.24
N VAL A 106 -1.88 13.44 -0.25
CA VAL A 106 -2.63 12.61 0.71
C VAL A 106 -2.31 12.92 2.18
N THR A 107 -1.06 13.30 2.48
CA THR A 107 -0.63 13.70 3.83
C THR A 107 -1.37 14.95 4.32
N LYS A 108 -1.58 15.94 3.44
CA LYS A 108 -2.35 17.13 3.78
C LYS A 108 -3.80 16.76 4.09
N THR A 109 -4.41 15.91 3.26
CA THR A 109 -5.79 15.45 3.51
C THR A 109 -5.89 14.69 4.83
N LEU A 110 -4.93 13.81 5.15
CA LEU A 110 -4.90 13.10 6.42
C LEU A 110 -4.75 14.06 7.62
N GLU A 111 -3.84 15.03 7.51
CA GLU A 111 -3.63 16.05 8.54
C GLU A 111 -4.90 16.87 8.75
N ASP A 112 -5.56 17.32 7.68
CA ASP A 112 -6.80 18.09 7.74
C ASP A 112 -7.94 17.30 8.40
N LEU A 113 -8.10 16.01 8.07
CA LEU A 113 -9.10 15.14 8.70
C LEU A 113 -8.91 15.04 10.22
N VAL A 114 -7.66 14.92 10.66
CA VAL A 114 -7.35 14.77 12.09
C VAL A 114 -7.39 16.11 12.82
N THR A 115 -6.74 17.15 12.26
CA THR A 115 -6.54 18.42 12.99
C THR A 115 -7.72 19.39 12.83
N ASN A 116 -8.30 19.47 11.63
CA ASN A 116 -9.34 20.45 11.32
C ASN A 116 -10.76 19.86 11.42
N GLU A 117 -10.93 18.58 11.06
CA GLU A 117 -12.23 17.92 11.12
C GLU A 117 -12.42 17.10 12.39
N GLY A 118 -11.39 16.99 13.24
CA GLY A 118 -11.47 16.34 14.56
C GLY A 118 -11.62 14.81 14.50
N LYS A 119 -11.26 14.18 13.38
CA LYS A 119 -11.29 12.72 13.26
C LYS A 119 -10.18 12.09 14.08
N HIS A 120 -10.48 10.95 14.66
CA HIS A 120 -9.52 10.12 15.38
C HIS A 120 -9.35 8.79 14.65
N TYR A 121 -8.11 8.34 14.54
CA TYR A 121 -7.79 7.05 13.95
C TYR A 121 -6.84 6.26 14.86
N ASP A 122 -7.15 4.99 15.04
CA ASP A 122 -6.31 4.05 15.80
C ASP A 122 -5.24 3.42 14.88
N VAL A 123 -5.63 3.16 13.62
CA VAL A 123 -4.76 2.50 12.63
C VAL A 123 -4.83 3.23 11.29
N CYS A 124 -3.66 3.47 10.71
CA CYS A 124 -3.49 3.92 9.33
C CYS A 124 -2.84 2.82 8.50
N VAL A 125 -3.43 2.47 7.37
CA VAL A 125 -2.83 1.55 6.40
C VAL A 125 -2.45 2.35 5.16
N ALA A 126 -1.16 2.41 4.81
CA ALA A 126 -0.69 3.18 3.68
C ALA A 126 -0.13 2.27 2.57
N ILE A 127 -0.65 2.42 1.35
CA ILE A 127 -0.26 1.62 0.19
C ILE A 127 -0.07 2.53 -1.03
N GLY A 128 1.14 2.55 -1.58
CA GLY A 128 1.45 3.38 -2.73
C GLY A 128 2.95 3.55 -2.95
N PRO A 129 3.39 4.62 -3.60
CA PRO A 129 4.80 4.91 -3.77
C PRO A 129 5.56 4.99 -2.44
N MET A 130 6.76 4.41 -2.37
CA MET A 130 7.55 4.37 -1.12
C MET A 130 7.74 5.76 -0.50
N ILE A 131 7.95 6.78 -1.33
CA ILE A 131 8.08 8.17 -0.86
C ILE A 131 6.80 8.67 -0.19
N MET A 132 5.63 8.33 -0.74
CA MET A 132 4.34 8.67 -0.12
C MET A 132 4.18 7.99 1.23
N MET A 133 4.43 6.68 1.30
CA MET A 133 4.35 5.90 2.54
C MET A 133 5.28 6.46 3.62
N LYS A 134 6.53 6.83 3.24
CA LYS A 134 7.47 7.50 4.15
C LYS A 134 6.88 8.77 4.77
N PHE A 135 6.31 9.67 3.95
CA PHE A 135 5.74 10.91 4.46
C PHE A 135 4.46 10.68 5.27
N VAL A 136 3.63 9.71 4.91
CA VAL A 136 2.49 9.29 5.73
C VAL A 136 2.97 8.81 7.10
N CYS A 137 3.99 7.94 7.17
CA CYS A 137 4.56 7.47 8.44
C CYS A 137 5.15 8.59 9.30
N LEU A 138 5.83 9.57 8.69
CA LEU A 138 6.35 10.73 9.41
C LEU A 138 5.23 11.58 10.02
N LEU A 139 4.12 11.73 9.32
CA LEU A 139 2.94 12.45 9.81
C LEU A 139 2.23 11.67 10.91
N THR A 140 1.90 10.40 10.67
CA THR A 140 1.17 9.56 11.63
C THR A 140 1.94 9.35 12.93
N LYS A 141 3.27 9.29 12.86
CA LYS A 141 4.12 9.25 14.06
C LYS A 141 3.94 10.50 14.94
N LYS A 142 3.82 11.69 14.33
CA LYS A 142 3.52 12.94 15.06
C LYS A 142 2.11 12.96 15.63
N LEU A 143 1.16 12.34 14.92
CA LEU A 143 -0.24 12.27 15.33
C LEU A 143 -0.53 11.11 16.31
N GLY A 144 0.46 10.25 16.60
CA GLY A 144 0.31 9.10 17.49
C GLY A 144 -0.57 7.98 16.91
N ILE A 145 -0.67 7.87 15.59
CA ILE A 145 -1.48 6.86 14.89
C ILE A 145 -0.58 5.68 14.52
N HIS A 146 -0.92 4.46 14.95
CA HIS A 146 -0.22 3.25 14.50
C HIS A 146 -0.35 3.09 12.98
N THR A 147 0.74 2.80 12.30
CA THR A 147 0.75 2.82 10.83
C THR A 147 1.34 1.55 10.25
N ILE A 148 0.55 0.88 9.45
CA ILE A 148 0.95 -0.28 8.64
C ILE A 148 1.21 0.20 7.22
N VAL A 149 2.31 -0.26 6.62
CA VAL A 149 2.63 0.02 5.22
C VAL A 149 2.73 -1.28 4.43
N SER A 150 2.13 -1.31 3.25
CA SER A 150 2.30 -2.43 2.33
C SER A 150 3.45 -2.14 1.38
N MET A 151 4.59 -2.76 1.66
CA MET A 151 5.85 -2.51 0.95
C MET A 151 5.86 -3.19 -0.42
N ASN A 152 6.35 -2.47 -1.41
CA ASN A 152 6.40 -2.88 -2.81
C ASN A 152 7.81 -2.83 -3.42
N PRO A 153 8.83 -3.42 -2.77
CA PRO A 153 10.16 -3.54 -3.36
C PRO A 153 10.11 -4.45 -4.59
N ILE A 154 11.21 -4.45 -5.36
CA ILE A 154 11.31 -5.40 -6.47
C ILE A 154 11.26 -6.84 -5.93
N MET A 155 10.44 -7.69 -6.56
CA MET A 155 10.35 -9.10 -6.26
C MET A 155 10.74 -9.91 -7.50
N VAL A 156 11.65 -10.87 -7.33
CA VAL A 156 12.16 -11.70 -8.42
C VAL A 156 11.58 -13.11 -8.36
N ASP A 157 11.77 -13.83 -7.24
CA ASP A 157 11.24 -15.20 -7.08
C ASP A 157 9.97 -15.26 -6.20
N GLY A 158 9.80 -14.36 -5.27
CA GLY A 158 8.64 -14.35 -4.38
C GLY A 158 8.66 -15.38 -3.23
N THR A 159 9.74 -16.15 -3.07
CA THR A 159 9.85 -17.25 -2.10
C THR A 159 10.86 -17.00 -0.97
N GLY A 160 11.49 -15.83 -0.94
CA GLY A 160 12.50 -15.45 0.05
C GLY A 160 13.93 -15.89 -0.28
N MET A 161 14.14 -16.64 -1.36
CA MET A 161 15.46 -17.21 -1.68
C MET A 161 16.42 -16.18 -2.28
N CYS A 162 15.95 -15.29 -3.16
CA CYS A 162 16.84 -14.37 -3.89
C CYS A 162 17.25 -13.13 -3.09
N GLY A 163 16.55 -12.77 -2.02
CA GLY A 163 16.83 -11.61 -1.18
C GLY A 163 16.62 -10.25 -1.84
N ALA A 164 16.04 -10.18 -3.05
CA ALA A 164 15.84 -8.92 -3.78
C ALA A 164 14.89 -7.96 -3.08
N CYS A 165 13.88 -8.49 -2.37
CA CYS A 165 12.86 -7.73 -1.66
C CYS A 165 13.19 -7.47 -0.18
N ARG A 166 14.47 -7.55 0.21
CA ARG A 166 14.88 -7.32 1.60
C ARG A 166 14.62 -5.88 2.04
N LEU A 167 14.23 -5.74 3.30
CA LEU A 167 13.93 -4.49 3.97
C LEU A 167 14.53 -4.52 5.37
N HIS A 168 15.01 -3.37 5.88
CA HIS A 168 15.26 -3.22 7.31
C HIS A 168 13.98 -2.70 7.98
N VAL A 169 13.50 -3.47 8.96
CA VAL A 169 12.34 -3.14 9.80
C VAL A 169 12.79 -3.20 11.26
N GLY A 170 12.95 -2.06 11.88
CA GLY A 170 13.68 -1.97 13.16
C GLY A 170 15.13 -2.44 13.01
N ASP A 171 15.53 -3.38 13.86
CA ASP A 171 16.89 -3.97 13.86
C ASP A 171 16.96 -5.28 13.04
N GLU A 172 15.88 -5.66 12.36
CA GLU A 172 15.80 -6.92 11.63
C GLU A 172 15.76 -6.72 10.12
N ILE A 173 16.33 -7.71 9.40
CA ILE A 173 16.16 -7.83 7.95
C ILE A 173 14.94 -8.72 7.70
N LYS A 174 13.98 -8.19 6.94
CA LYS A 174 12.75 -8.88 6.51
C LYS A 174 12.70 -8.99 4.99
N PHE A 175 11.98 -9.99 4.49
CA PHE A 175 11.74 -10.16 3.06
C PHE A 175 10.26 -9.92 2.77
N ALA A 176 9.95 -8.87 1.99
CA ALA A 176 8.56 -8.48 1.75
C ALA A 176 7.70 -9.58 1.12
N CYS A 177 8.29 -10.51 0.37
CA CYS A 177 7.57 -11.61 -0.26
C CYS A 177 7.24 -12.78 0.69
N VAL A 178 7.84 -12.85 1.88
CA VAL A 178 7.65 -13.95 2.86
C VAL A 178 7.12 -13.40 4.18
N ASP A 179 7.78 -12.36 4.73
CA ASP A 179 7.46 -11.77 6.03
C ASP A 179 6.36 -10.69 5.94
N GLY A 180 6.11 -10.19 4.74
CA GLY A 180 5.17 -9.12 4.44
C GLY A 180 4.09 -9.54 3.43
N PRO A 181 3.52 -8.59 2.71
CA PRO A 181 4.06 -7.26 2.36
C PRO A 181 3.85 -6.16 3.41
N GLU A 182 3.07 -6.41 4.45
CA GLU A 182 2.71 -5.41 5.45
C GLU A 182 3.70 -5.40 6.63
N PHE A 183 4.09 -4.19 7.06
CA PHE A 183 5.02 -3.96 8.17
C PHE A 183 4.63 -2.71 8.96
N ASP A 184 5.07 -2.62 10.21
CA ASP A 184 5.01 -1.38 10.97
C ASP A 184 5.80 -0.28 10.26
N GLY A 185 5.07 0.69 9.70
CA GLY A 185 5.66 1.77 8.91
C GLY A 185 6.60 2.68 9.68
N HIS A 186 6.49 2.73 11.01
CA HIS A 186 7.39 3.51 11.85
C HIS A 186 8.76 2.84 12.07
N LEU A 187 8.88 1.55 11.74
CA LEU A 187 10.10 0.75 11.84
C LEU A 187 10.81 0.54 10.50
N VAL A 188 10.12 0.76 9.37
CA VAL A 188 10.70 0.57 8.03
C VAL A 188 11.75 1.61 7.71
N ASN A 189 12.92 1.17 7.24
CA ASN A 189 13.96 2.03 6.68
C ASN A 189 13.67 2.36 5.21
N PHE A 190 12.82 3.38 4.98
CA PHE A 190 12.43 3.81 3.63
C PHE A 190 13.59 4.33 2.79
N ASP A 191 14.59 4.98 3.40
CA ASP A 191 15.72 5.57 2.66
C ASP A 191 16.58 4.48 2.03
N GLU A 192 16.79 3.40 2.74
CA GLU A 192 17.48 2.23 2.21
C GLU A 192 16.64 1.50 1.16
N ALA A 193 15.36 1.25 1.45
CA ALA A 193 14.45 0.58 0.52
C ALA A 193 14.35 1.30 -0.83
N MET A 194 14.28 2.63 -0.82
CA MET A 194 14.27 3.45 -2.05
C MET A 194 15.60 3.36 -2.81
N LYS A 195 16.74 3.36 -2.12
CA LYS A 195 18.07 3.21 -2.76
C LYS A 195 18.20 1.85 -3.43
N LEU A 196 17.79 0.76 -2.76
CA LEU A 196 17.81 -0.59 -3.33
C LEU A 196 16.92 -0.68 -4.58
N SER A 197 15.74 -0.06 -4.56
CA SER A 197 14.87 -0.01 -5.73
C SER A 197 15.50 0.73 -6.92
N LEU A 198 16.23 1.82 -6.68
CA LEU A 198 16.93 2.58 -7.73
C LEU A 198 18.09 1.80 -8.35
N ILE A 199 18.84 1.02 -7.57
CA ILE A 199 19.93 0.18 -8.08
C ILE A 199 19.40 -0.82 -9.11
N HIS A 200 18.25 -1.43 -8.85
CA HIS A 200 17.63 -2.38 -9.79
C HIS A 200 17.11 -1.71 -11.08
N ILE A 201 16.80 -0.42 -11.05
CA ILE A 201 16.37 0.34 -12.24
C ILE A 201 17.57 0.78 -13.07
N SER A 202 18.64 1.22 -12.42
CA SER A 202 19.82 1.79 -13.09
C SER A 202 20.81 0.76 -13.64
N GLU A 203 20.82 -0.48 -13.13
CA GLU A 203 21.76 -1.54 -13.56
C GLU A 203 21.08 -2.88 -13.90
N PRO A 204 20.04 -2.92 -14.76
CA PRO A 204 19.33 -4.18 -15.05
C PRO A 204 20.16 -5.21 -15.81
N THR A 205 21.30 -4.81 -16.36
CA THR A 205 22.12 -5.67 -17.25
C THR A 205 23.27 -6.39 -16.57
N ARG A 206 23.72 -5.95 -15.38
CA ARG A 206 24.86 -6.59 -14.70
C ARG A 206 24.49 -7.87 -13.94
N HIS A 207 23.25 -8.06 -13.54
CA HIS A 207 22.79 -9.25 -12.81
C HIS A 207 22.19 -10.34 -13.71
N ALA A 208 22.01 -10.09 -14.99
CA ALA A 208 21.49 -11.08 -15.94
C ALA A 208 22.60 -11.99 -16.56
N GLN A 209 23.81 -11.94 -16.04
CA GLN A 209 24.95 -12.72 -16.52
C GLN A 209 25.53 -13.73 -15.50
N ILE A 210 24.69 -14.16 -14.55
CA ILE A 210 25.02 -15.30 -13.67
C ILE A 210 24.07 -16.45 -13.96
#